data_10c0ed8f778ab0514556820fd679214d
#
_entry.id   10c0ed8f778ab0514556820fd679214d
#
_cell.length_a   1.000
_cell.length_b   1.000
_cell.length_c   1.000
_cell.angle_alpha   90.00
_cell.angle_beta   90.00
_cell.angle_gamma   90.00
#
_symmetry.space_group_name_H-M   'P 1'
#
loop_
_entity.id
_entity.type
_entity.pdbx_description
1 polymer ?
#
loop_
_entity_poly.entity_id
_entity_poly.type
_entity_poly.pdbx_seq_one_letter_code
_entity_poly.pdbx_strand_id
1 'polypeptide(L)'
;YIYFFSKKIFQLFDLCLASSEESHNHLAGLKAKNIKYIGNLKYCVNHEFTNLSIKNKLHIKSKKTWCAASTHKGEEEFCFKVHKKIKKIHKNLLTIIIPRHIVRSKDIQSTAKKMDLEARILSKNEDFEDTEEIIIINSFGELSKYFNDCDNVFMGKSIVDRLSKEGGQNPIEA
;
A
#
# COMPACT_ATOMS: atom_id res chain seq x y z
N TYR A 1 -12.18 -7.19 31.27
CA TYR A 1 -13.40 -6.49 30.78
C TYR A 1 -13.58 -6.71 29.26
N ILE A 2 -12.57 -6.47 28.42
CA ILE A 2 -12.68 -6.60 26.96
C ILE A 2 -13.08 -8.02 26.53
N TYR A 3 -12.51 -9.07 27.11
CA TYR A 3 -12.82 -10.47 26.79
C TYR A 3 -14.31 -10.81 27.01
N PHE A 4 -14.87 -10.45 28.16
CA PHE A 4 -16.28 -10.71 28.44
C PHE A 4 -17.24 -9.97 27.54
N PHE A 5 -16.88 -8.75 27.16
CA PHE A 5 -17.65 -7.94 26.23
C PHE A 5 -17.58 -8.54 24.80
N SER A 6 -16.40 -8.86 24.33
CA SER A 6 -16.21 -9.51 23.02
C SER A 6 -16.96 -10.83 22.94
N LYS A 7 -16.88 -11.67 23.99
CA LYS A 7 -17.61 -12.94 24.04
C LYS A 7 -19.12 -12.75 23.89
N LYS A 8 -19.73 -11.79 24.60
CA LYS A 8 -21.15 -11.50 24.45
C LYS A 8 -21.51 -11.05 23.05
N ILE A 9 -20.69 -10.21 22.42
CA ILE A 9 -20.93 -9.74 21.04
C ILE A 9 -20.88 -10.90 20.06
N PHE A 10 -19.80 -11.71 20.09
CA PHE A 10 -19.65 -12.80 19.11
C PHE A 10 -20.68 -13.92 19.27
N GLN A 11 -21.29 -14.08 20.44
CA GLN A 11 -22.40 -15.00 20.64
C GLN A 11 -23.74 -14.53 20.03
N LEU A 12 -23.86 -13.27 19.61
CA LEU A 12 -25.05 -12.73 18.95
C LEU A 12 -25.08 -13.03 17.45
N PHE A 13 -23.93 -13.40 16.86
CA PHE A 13 -23.87 -13.73 15.43
C PHE A 13 -24.28 -15.20 15.21
N ASP A 14 -25.13 -15.44 14.22
CA ASP A 14 -25.57 -16.79 13.85
C ASP A 14 -24.50 -17.54 13.06
N LEU A 15 -23.60 -16.83 12.38
CA LEU A 15 -22.51 -17.38 11.60
C LEU A 15 -21.28 -16.46 11.68
N CYS A 16 -20.12 -17.06 11.96
CA CYS A 16 -18.84 -16.37 11.91
C CYS A 16 -17.96 -17.01 10.83
N LEU A 17 -17.43 -16.17 9.92
CA LEU A 17 -16.53 -16.61 8.85
C LEU A 17 -15.10 -16.24 9.23
N ALA A 18 -14.25 -17.24 9.45
CA ALA A 18 -12.85 -17.05 9.79
C ALA A 18 -11.99 -17.00 8.55
N SER A 19 -11.07 -16.02 8.48
CA SER A 19 -10.13 -15.85 7.37
C SER A 19 -8.84 -16.66 7.54
N SER A 20 -8.54 -17.17 8.74
CA SER A 20 -7.38 -17.99 9.08
C SER A 20 -7.73 -18.99 10.19
N GLU A 21 -6.91 -20.02 10.36
CA GLU A 21 -7.05 -20.95 11.51
C GLU A 21 -6.89 -20.23 12.84
N GLU A 22 -5.99 -19.26 12.93
CA GLU A 22 -5.80 -18.44 14.12
C GLU A 22 -7.09 -17.67 14.47
N SER A 23 -7.71 -17.03 13.48
CA SER A 23 -9.00 -16.33 13.63
C SER A 23 -10.12 -17.29 14.05
N HIS A 24 -10.15 -18.50 13.48
CA HIS A 24 -11.08 -19.57 13.87
C HIS A 24 -10.91 -19.94 15.35
N ASN A 25 -9.68 -20.17 15.79
CA ASN A 25 -9.37 -20.53 17.17
C ASN A 25 -9.74 -19.42 18.15
N HIS A 26 -9.49 -18.16 17.81
CA HIS A 26 -9.90 -17.01 18.63
C HIS A 26 -11.42 -16.91 18.74
N LEU A 27 -12.16 -17.08 17.64
CA LEU A 27 -13.63 -17.08 17.67
C LEU A 27 -14.19 -18.24 18.49
N ALA A 28 -13.59 -19.43 18.40
CA ALA A 28 -13.96 -20.58 19.22
C ALA A 28 -13.72 -20.31 20.72
N GLY A 29 -12.61 -19.69 21.07
CA GLY A 29 -12.32 -19.23 22.44
C GLY A 29 -13.36 -18.24 22.97
N LEU A 30 -13.92 -17.40 22.11
CA LEU A 30 -15.01 -16.47 22.44
C LEU A 30 -16.38 -17.13 22.44
N LYS A 31 -16.47 -18.44 22.20
CA LYS A 31 -17.71 -19.22 22.09
C LYS A 31 -18.69 -18.68 21.04
N ALA A 32 -18.16 -18.20 19.92
CA ALA A 32 -18.97 -17.86 18.76
C ALA A 32 -19.67 -19.11 18.21
N LYS A 33 -20.87 -18.92 17.64
CA LYS A 33 -21.66 -20.00 17.04
C LYS A 33 -21.26 -20.19 15.56
N ASN A 34 -21.40 -21.43 15.06
CA ASN A 34 -21.27 -21.74 13.63
C ASN A 34 -20.04 -21.07 12.96
N ILE A 35 -18.85 -21.36 13.46
CA ILE A 35 -17.62 -20.82 12.88
C ILE A 35 -17.25 -21.67 11.66
N LYS A 36 -17.05 -21.01 10.51
CA LYS A 36 -16.55 -21.66 9.29
C LYS A 36 -15.24 -21.01 8.86
N TYR A 37 -14.24 -21.81 8.59
CA TYR A 37 -13.02 -21.37 7.94
C TYR A 37 -13.24 -21.38 6.43
N ILE A 38 -13.18 -20.22 5.80
CA ILE A 38 -13.43 -20.03 4.35
C ILE A 38 -12.25 -19.41 3.62
N GLY A 39 -11.15 -19.14 4.34
CA GLY A 39 -10.05 -18.36 3.79
C GLY A 39 -10.35 -16.86 3.79
N ASN A 40 -9.42 -16.09 3.27
CA ASN A 40 -9.54 -14.64 3.25
C ASN A 40 -10.33 -14.18 2.03
N LEU A 41 -11.51 -13.62 2.26
CA LEU A 41 -12.40 -13.09 1.20
C LEU A 41 -11.75 -12.05 0.29
N LYS A 42 -10.71 -11.36 0.77
CA LYS A 42 -9.95 -10.41 -0.06
C LYS A 42 -9.29 -11.08 -1.28
N TYR A 43 -9.09 -12.39 -1.24
CA TYR A 43 -8.51 -13.14 -2.36
C TYR A 43 -9.53 -13.49 -3.44
N CYS A 44 -10.82 -13.38 -3.13
CA CYS A 44 -11.91 -13.68 -4.05
C CYS A 44 -12.41 -12.44 -4.81
N VAL A 45 -11.90 -11.26 -4.49
CA VAL A 45 -12.31 -10.03 -5.17
C VAL A 45 -11.56 -9.95 -6.49
N ASN A 46 -12.28 -10.04 -7.60
CA ASN A 46 -11.76 -9.63 -8.89
C ASN A 46 -11.54 -8.11 -8.81
N HIS A 47 -10.28 -7.69 -8.65
CA HIS A 47 -9.94 -6.29 -8.76
C HIS A 47 -10.20 -5.87 -10.21
N GLU A 48 -11.25 -5.10 -10.45
CA GLU A 48 -11.36 -4.31 -11.68
C GLU A 48 -10.19 -3.32 -11.65
N PHE A 49 -9.13 -3.66 -12.36
CA PHE A 49 -7.99 -2.77 -12.52
C PHE A 49 -8.43 -1.53 -13.28
N THR A 50 -8.68 -0.46 -12.56
CA THR A 50 -8.87 0.85 -13.20
C THR A 50 -7.56 1.22 -13.89
N ASN A 51 -7.60 1.44 -15.19
CA ASN A 51 -6.41 1.75 -15.97
C ASN A 51 -5.93 3.20 -15.74
N LEU A 52 -4.62 3.39 -15.79
CA LEU A 52 -4.01 4.70 -15.95
C LEU A 52 -4.41 5.33 -17.28
N SER A 53 -4.31 6.67 -17.40
CA SER A 53 -4.39 7.32 -18.69
C SER A 53 -3.32 6.75 -19.63
N ILE A 54 -3.60 6.72 -20.94
CA ILE A 54 -2.65 6.23 -21.94
C ILE A 54 -1.31 6.98 -21.83
N LYS A 55 -1.37 8.28 -21.58
CA LYS A 55 -0.20 9.13 -21.42
C LYS A 55 0.65 8.69 -20.22
N ASN A 56 0.04 8.52 -19.04
CA ASN A 56 0.73 8.08 -17.83
C ASN A 56 1.31 6.67 -17.99
N LYS A 57 0.58 5.77 -18.66
CA LYS A 57 1.05 4.43 -18.95
C LYS A 57 2.28 4.42 -19.86
N LEU A 58 2.28 5.22 -20.92
CA LEU A 58 3.43 5.37 -21.81
C LEU A 58 4.62 5.98 -21.07
N HIS A 59 4.38 6.97 -20.21
CA HIS A 59 5.42 7.60 -19.41
C HIS A 59 6.09 6.60 -18.46
N ILE A 60 5.31 5.80 -17.71
CA ILE A 60 5.83 4.74 -16.83
C ILE A 60 6.69 3.76 -17.63
N LYS A 61 6.20 3.30 -18.79
CA LYS A 61 6.91 2.32 -19.63
C LYS A 61 8.17 2.87 -20.28
N SER A 62 8.28 4.18 -20.47
CA SER A 62 9.46 4.82 -21.03
C SER A 62 10.61 4.94 -20.02
N LYS A 63 10.35 4.73 -18.74
CA LYS A 63 11.31 4.85 -17.63
C LYS A 63 11.51 3.51 -16.91
N LYS A 64 12.62 3.40 -16.18
CA LYS A 64 12.76 2.34 -15.19
C LYS A 64 11.94 2.73 -13.98
N THR A 65 10.82 2.02 -13.72
CA THR A 65 9.83 2.47 -12.75
C THR A 65 9.65 1.46 -11.62
N TRP A 66 9.58 1.97 -10.40
CA TRP A 66 9.16 1.21 -9.25
C TRP A 66 8.19 1.99 -8.37
N CYS A 67 7.37 1.29 -7.64
CA CYS A 67 6.32 1.85 -6.80
C CYS A 67 6.53 1.46 -5.33
N ALA A 68 6.40 2.43 -4.43
CA ALA A 68 6.29 2.21 -3.00
C ALA A 68 4.84 2.41 -2.57
N ALA A 69 4.15 1.30 -2.34
CA ALA A 69 2.72 1.23 -2.13
C ALA A 69 2.36 1.18 -0.63
N SER A 70 1.33 1.92 -0.24
CA SER A 70 0.80 1.97 1.13
C SER A 70 1.86 2.29 2.19
N THR A 71 2.74 3.26 1.88
CA THR A 71 3.84 3.62 2.77
C THR A 71 3.39 4.28 4.07
N HIS A 72 4.11 3.98 5.15
CA HIS A 72 3.93 4.54 6.48
C HIS A 72 5.07 5.49 6.84
N LYS A 73 4.84 6.32 7.87
CA LYS A 73 5.83 7.31 8.33
C LYS A 73 7.18 6.66 8.65
N GLY A 74 8.23 7.10 7.96
CA GLY A 74 9.60 6.59 8.06
C GLY A 74 10.01 5.72 6.87
N GLU A 75 9.07 5.09 6.19
CA GLU A 75 9.36 4.25 5.01
C GLU A 75 9.70 5.10 3.78
N GLU A 76 9.08 6.28 3.65
CA GLU A 76 9.33 7.17 2.51
C GLU A 76 10.78 7.67 2.50
N GLU A 77 11.35 7.95 3.67
CA GLU A 77 12.77 8.32 3.77
C GLU A 77 13.69 7.20 3.29
N PHE A 78 13.36 5.94 3.63
CA PHE A 78 14.06 4.78 3.10
C PHE A 78 13.91 4.69 1.58
N CYS A 79 12.70 4.87 1.05
CA CYS A 79 12.43 4.88 -0.40
C CYS A 79 13.25 5.95 -1.13
N PHE A 80 13.40 7.13 -0.56
CA PHE A 80 14.24 8.20 -1.12
C PHE A 80 15.73 7.85 -1.12
N LYS A 81 16.23 7.18 -0.07
CA LYS A 81 17.60 6.66 -0.04
C LYS A 81 17.82 5.61 -1.14
N VAL A 82 16.83 4.73 -1.34
CA VAL A 82 16.83 3.74 -2.42
C VAL A 82 16.82 4.42 -3.78
N HIS A 83 15.92 5.40 -3.99
CA HIS A 83 15.88 6.19 -5.23
C HIS A 83 17.26 6.77 -5.56
N LYS A 84 17.91 7.48 -4.62
CA LYS A 84 19.24 8.05 -4.81
C LYS A 84 20.29 7.01 -5.22
N LYS A 85 20.24 5.80 -4.67
CA LYS A 85 21.15 4.71 -5.02
C LYS A 85 20.90 4.18 -6.43
N ILE A 86 19.64 3.89 -6.76
CA ILE A 86 19.26 3.36 -8.08
C ILE A 86 19.50 4.39 -9.18
N LYS A 87 19.24 5.68 -8.92
CA LYS A 87 19.44 6.78 -9.86
C LYS A 87 20.89 6.92 -10.33
N LYS A 88 21.88 6.50 -9.52
CA LYS A 88 23.28 6.46 -9.93
C LYS A 88 23.53 5.51 -11.09
N ILE A 89 22.76 4.40 -11.15
CA ILE A 89 22.89 3.34 -12.15
C ILE A 89 21.91 3.59 -13.30
N HIS A 90 20.67 3.90 -12.99
CA HIS A 90 19.58 4.11 -13.93
C HIS A 90 19.18 5.57 -13.97
N LYS A 91 19.74 6.33 -14.94
CA LYS A 91 19.49 7.78 -15.08
C LYS A 91 18.03 8.10 -15.38
N ASN A 92 17.33 7.21 -16.08
CA ASN A 92 15.91 7.34 -16.41
C ASN A 92 15.02 6.57 -15.41
N LEU A 93 15.14 6.92 -14.11
CA LEU A 93 14.39 6.30 -13.03
C LEU A 93 13.16 7.13 -12.66
N LEU A 94 12.03 6.45 -12.50
CA LEU A 94 10.81 7.00 -11.91
C LEU A 94 10.47 6.25 -10.61
N THR A 95 10.21 6.98 -9.55
CA THR A 95 9.76 6.44 -8.26
C THR A 95 8.36 6.96 -7.95
N ILE A 96 7.41 6.06 -7.75
CA ILE A 96 6.03 6.40 -7.42
C ILE A 96 5.79 6.05 -5.95
N ILE A 97 5.44 7.05 -5.15
CA ILE A 97 5.10 6.89 -3.73
C ILE A 97 3.58 6.98 -3.57
N ILE A 98 2.97 5.93 -3.05
CA ILE A 98 1.54 5.89 -2.74
C ILE A 98 1.38 5.73 -1.23
N PRO A 99 1.18 6.83 -0.49
CA PRO A 99 1.11 6.76 0.96
C PRO A 99 -0.18 6.10 1.44
N ARG A 100 -0.12 5.36 2.54
CA ARG A 100 -1.32 4.79 3.19
C ARG A 100 -2.33 5.88 3.59
N HIS A 101 -1.83 7.05 3.97
CA HIS A 101 -2.64 8.21 4.37
C HIS A 101 -2.26 9.41 3.51
N ILE A 102 -3.10 9.77 2.56
CA ILE A 102 -2.87 10.85 1.59
C ILE A 102 -2.67 12.23 2.24
N VAL A 103 -3.20 12.45 3.44
CA VAL A 103 -3.00 13.70 4.21
C VAL A 103 -1.52 13.99 4.47
N ARG A 104 -0.66 12.98 4.38
CA ARG A 104 0.79 13.09 4.57
C ARG A 104 1.56 13.52 3.33
N SER A 105 0.91 13.67 2.18
CA SER A 105 1.59 13.95 0.90
C SER A 105 2.52 15.17 0.97
N LYS A 106 2.10 16.24 1.65
CA LYS A 106 2.93 17.44 1.88
C LYS A 106 4.13 17.18 2.79
N ASP A 107 3.98 16.39 3.83
CA ASP A 107 5.06 16.01 4.73
C ASP A 107 6.10 15.15 4.01
N ILE A 108 5.63 14.23 3.15
CA ILE A 108 6.47 13.37 2.32
C ILE A 108 7.27 14.22 1.33
N GLN A 109 6.62 15.18 0.66
CA GLN A 109 7.27 16.12 -0.24
C GLN A 109 8.32 16.97 0.49
N SER A 110 8.00 17.45 1.69
CA SER A 110 8.96 18.18 2.53
C SER A 110 10.16 17.32 2.92
N THR A 111 9.94 16.02 3.18
CA THR A 111 11.01 15.05 3.46
C THR A 111 11.91 14.84 2.24
N ALA A 112 11.33 14.72 1.05
CA ALA A 112 12.09 14.63 -0.20
C ALA A 112 12.99 15.87 -0.39
N LYS A 113 12.43 17.07 -0.20
CA LYS A 113 13.17 18.33 -0.30
C LYS A 113 14.34 18.42 0.67
N LYS A 114 14.17 17.98 1.94
CA LYS A 114 15.27 17.90 2.93
C LYS A 114 16.38 16.94 2.53
N MET A 115 16.10 16.04 1.61
CA MET A 115 17.04 15.09 1.06
C MET A 115 17.55 15.51 -0.35
N ASP A 116 17.41 16.77 -0.73
CA ASP A 116 17.76 17.29 -2.05
C ASP A 116 17.14 16.52 -3.20
N LEU A 117 15.85 16.17 -3.05
CA LEU A 117 15.04 15.51 -4.05
C LEU A 117 13.81 16.34 -4.37
N GLU A 118 13.49 16.44 -5.65
CA GLU A 118 12.23 17.04 -6.10
C GLU A 118 11.19 15.94 -6.26
N ALA A 119 10.06 16.12 -5.59
CA ALA A 119 8.92 15.21 -5.65
C ALA A 119 7.65 16.01 -5.93
N ARG A 120 6.92 15.62 -6.97
CA ARG A 120 5.62 16.23 -7.28
C ARG A 120 4.50 15.47 -6.59
N ILE A 121 3.55 16.20 -6.03
CA ILE A 121 2.28 15.64 -5.56
C ILE A 121 1.32 15.62 -6.75
N LEU A 122 0.81 14.43 -7.07
CA LEU A 122 -0.12 14.21 -8.17
C LEU A 122 -1.53 13.97 -7.61
N SER A 123 -2.49 14.79 -8.05
CA SER A 123 -3.88 14.64 -7.70
C SER A 123 -4.59 13.67 -8.67
N LYS A 124 -5.82 13.31 -8.36
CA LYS A 124 -6.61 12.41 -9.20
C LYS A 124 -6.80 12.99 -10.60
N ASN A 125 -6.60 12.15 -11.61
CA ASN A 125 -6.71 12.47 -13.03
C ASN A 125 -5.67 13.47 -13.58
N GLU A 126 -4.61 13.76 -12.85
CA GLU A 126 -3.47 14.50 -13.39
C GLU A 126 -2.54 13.58 -14.19
N ASP A 127 -1.92 14.13 -15.22
CA ASP A 127 -0.91 13.43 -16.00
C ASP A 127 0.50 13.69 -15.47
N PHE A 128 1.39 12.73 -15.71
CA PHE A 128 2.81 12.86 -15.44
C PHE A 128 3.47 13.82 -16.42
N GLU A 129 4.53 14.46 -15.96
CA GLU A 129 5.42 15.27 -16.78
C GLU A 129 6.75 14.55 -16.99
N ASP A 130 7.39 14.77 -18.16
CA ASP A 130 8.59 14.01 -18.56
C ASP A 130 9.81 14.23 -17.67
N THR A 131 9.86 15.38 -17.01
CA THR A 131 10.98 15.75 -16.11
C THR A 131 10.88 15.12 -14.72
N GLU A 132 9.73 14.52 -14.36
CA GLU A 132 9.50 14.00 -13.01
C GLU A 132 10.28 12.73 -12.76
N GLU A 133 10.90 12.67 -11.58
CA GLU A 133 11.64 11.51 -11.08
C GLU A 133 10.99 10.87 -9.86
N ILE A 134 10.25 11.65 -9.08
CA ILE A 134 9.52 11.18 -7.91
C ILE A 134 8.12 11.77 -7.93
N ILE A 135 7.13 10.90 -7.87
CA ILE A 135 5.72 11.27 -7.83
C ILE A 135 5.08 10.74 -6.55
N ILE A 136 4.33 11.59 -5.87
CA ILE A 136 3.56 11.24 -4.66
C ILE A 136 2.09 11.26 -5.03
N ILE A 137 1.43 10.13 -4.97
CA ILE A 137 0.00 10.00 -5.30
C ILE A 137 -0.85 10.52 -4.15
N ASN A 138 -1.70 11.51 -4.44
CA ASN A 138 -2.59 12.16 -3.48
C ASN A 138 -4.06 11.85 -3.78
N SER A 139 -4.38 10.56 -3.99
CA SER A 139 -5.75 10.10 -4.25
C SER A 139 -5.99 8.71 -3.67
N PHE A 140 -7.24 8.45 -3.25
CA PHE A 140 -7.65 7.14 -2.74
C PHE A 140 -8.04 6.19 -3.85
N GLY A 141 -7.83 4.88 -3.63
CA GLY A 141 -8.30 3.81 -4.53
C GLY A 141 -7.50 3.67 -5.83
N GLU A 142 -6.35 4.33 -5.93
CA GLU A 142 -5.53 4.36 -7.15
C GLU A 142 -4.41 3.31 -7.15
N LEU A 143 -4.24 2.57 -6.05
CA LEU A 143 -3.10 1.69 -5.83
C LEU A 143 -2.91 0.66 -6.97
N SER A 144 -3.97 -0.05 -7.31
CA SER A 144 -3.95 -1.11 -8.33
C SER A 144 -3.63 -0.61 -9.74
N LYS A 145 -3.88 0.68 -10.04
CA LYS A 145 -3.56 1.26 -11.35
C LYS A 145 -2.08 1.22 -11.68
N TYR A 146 -1.21 1.28 -10.67
CA TYR A 146 0.22 1.38 -10.83
C TYR A 146 0.93 0.03 -10.82
N PHE A 147 0.33 -1.00 -10.25
CA PHE A 147 0.97 -2.31 -10.09
C PHE A 147 1.30 -2.98 -11.41
N ASN A 148 0.40 -2.91 -12.39
CA ASN A 148 0.58 -3.58 -13.69
C ASN A 148 1.65 -2.93 -14.58
N ASP A 149 1.99 -1.67 -14.32
CA ASP A 149 2.87 -0.90 -15.18
C ASP A 149 4.24 -0.61 -14.52
N CYS A 150 4.43 -0.95 -13.23
CA CYS A 150 5.70 -0.81 -12.53
C CYS A 150 6.52 -2.10 -12.58
N ASP A 151 7.85 -1.98 -12.73
CA ASP A 151 8.77 -3.13 -12.75
C ASP A 151 8.85 -3.83 -11.38
N ASN A 152 8.75 -3.07 -10.30
CA ASN A 152 8.86 -3.55 -8.93
C ASN A 152 7.94 -2.77 -8.00
N VAL A 153 7.40 -3.46 -6.99
CA VAL A 153 6.54 -2.86 -5.97
C VAL A 153 7.12 -3.15 -4.57
N PHE A 154 7.36 -2.09 -3.80
CA PHE A 154 7.63 -2.18 -2.37
C PHE A 154 6.31 -2.00 -1.62
N MET A 155 5.93 -2.95 -0.79
CA MET A 155 4.74 -2.86 0.06
C MET A 155 5.11 -2.27 1.42
N GLY A 156 4.48 -1.17 1.78
CA GLY A 156 4.68 -0.51 3.07
C GLY A 156 4.30 -1.38 4.27
N LYS A 157 4.59 -0.90 5.46
CA LYS A 157 4.44 -1.61 6.74
C LYS A 157 5.37 -2.83 6.89
N SER A 158 6.51 -2.82 6.19
CA SER A 158 7.43 -3.96 6.14
C SER A 158 8.81 -3.70 6.75
N ILE A 159 9.21 -2.43 6.93
CA ILE A 159 10.58 -2.12 7.38
C ILE A 159 10.65 -1.24 8.64
N VAL A 160 9.52 -0.81 9.18
CA VAL A 160 9.49 0.03 10.39
C VAL A 160 9.23 -0.84 11.62
N ASP A 161 10.22 -0.98 12.50
CA ASP A 161 10.19 -1.85 13.69
C ASP A 161 8.95 -1.68 14.56
N ARG A 162 8.47 -0.44 14.75
CA ARG A 162 7.25 -0.17 15.51
C ARG A 162 5.99 -0.83 14.93
N LEU A 163 6.00 -1.19 13.64
CA LEU A 163 4.90 -1.81 12.93
C LEU A 163 5.09 -3.33 12.77
N SER A 164 6.23 -3.88 13.14
CA SER A 164 6.59 -5.30 12.97
C SER A 164 5.60 -6.24 13.65
N LYS A 165 5.05 -5.84 14.79
CA LYS A 165 4.06 -6.61 15.55
C LYS A 165 2.64 -6.59 14.97
N GLU A 166 2.37 -5.71 14.02
CA GLU A 166 1.03 -5.51 13.47
C GLU A 166 0.78 -6.27 12.16
N GLY A 167 1.77 -7.03 11.69
CA GLY A 167 1.76 -7.68 10.37
C GLY A 167 1.95 -6.70 9.21
N GLY A 168 2.43 -7.18 8.07
CA GLY A 168 2.62 -6.40 6.84
C GLY A 168 1.31 -6.02 6.13
N GLN A 169 1.42 -5.23 5.06
CA GLN A 169 0.33 -5.05 4.12
C GLN A 169 0.14 -6.32 3.28
N ASN A 170 -1.07 -6.50 2.75
CA ASN A 170 -1.37 -7.66 1.92
C ASN A 170 -0.68 -7.54 0.55
N PRO A 171 0.28 -8.41 0.19
CA PRO A 171 0.98 -8.35 -1.09
C PRO A 171 0.12 -8.80 -2.28
N ILE A 172 -1.04 -9.39 -2.05
CA ILE A 172 -1.93 -9.90 -3.12
C ILE A 172 -2.60 -8.76 -3.90
N GLU A 173 -2.61 -7.55 -3.33
CA GLU A 173 -3.08 -6.36 -4.04
C GLU A 173 -2.04 -5.83 -5.07
N ALA A 174 -0.82 -6.34 -5.04
CA ALA A 174 0.27 -6.07 -5.96
C ALA A 174 0.48 -7.24 -6.95
#